data_8464d266c179b3a8e035e55f81d0c60a
#
_entry.id   8464d266c179b3a8e035e55f81d0c60a
#
_cell.length_a   1.000
_cell.length_b   1.000
_cell.length_c   1.000
_cell.angle_alpha   90.00
_cell.angle_beta   90.00
_cell.angle_gamma   90.00
#
_symmetry.space_group_name_H-M   'P 1'
#
loop_
_entity.id
_entity.type
_entity.pdbx_description
1 polymer ?
#
loop_
_entity_poly.entity_id
_entity_poly.type
_entity_poly.pdbx_seq_one_letter_code
_entity_poly.pdbx_strand_id
1 'polypeptide(L)'
;VIARWTRLPWWAQVLLIFAAARGVTTLIMMGFARGQLMNAWTGASPDYGAFATMWDSRWYNIVAFSDYPSVLPISAEGHVQQNAWAFMPVYPFTVRGLMTVTGLEWNAASLVVAIAFGFGAALLFYKLMRRVQGHGSSLFAVVLFSVAPASPVLQVGYAESMQLFFIALALYLTLERRYVALIPVVIVMSFVRPTGLAFALFLGLHVVYRWFTRRRDPFPPRQIAAAVGATAASLVAGFAWPAIAGIVTGDIHSYTQTELSWRADYIGYQELLPFTPWIQGFHWWFGPVYGTIFLVALVVAFALILFTPLVKRLGVDLRLWLASYALYLLAVFFPQSSTFRLLAPMFPLLGALAIPKNKVYRVALVVLSVAGQWVWLEWCWRVNGADWTPP
;
A
#
# COMPACT_ATOMS: atom_id res chain seq x y z
N VAL A 1 25.18 15.50 20.62
CA VAL A 1 23.98 14.93 19.99
C VAL A 1 24.29 13.54 19.44
N ILE A 2 25.32 13.35 18.61
CA ILE A 2 25.65 12.06 17.97
C ILE A 2 25.94 10.96 19.03
N ALA A 3 26.69 11.26 20.10
CA ALA A 3 26.99 10.28 21.14
C ALA A 3 25.76 9.84 21.96
N ARG A 4 24.73 10.68 22.08
CA ARG A 4 23.46 10.30 22.72
C ARG A 4 22.57 9.46 21.76
N TRP A 5 22.58 9.76 20.46
CA TRP A 5 21.84 9.01 19.45
C TRP A 5 22.27 7.54 19.38
N THR A 6 23.56 7.28 19.36
CA THR A 6 24.12 5.91 19.31
C THR A 6 23.87 5.06 20.56
N ARG A 7 23.49 5.69 21.68
CA ARG A 7 23.12 4.99 22.92
C ARG A 7 21.65 4.57 22.96
N LEU A 8 20.81 5.14 22.10
CA LEU A 8 19.40 4.75 22.06
C LEU A 8 19.24 3.34 21.50
N PRO A 9 18.31 2.55 22.04
CA PRO A 9 17.97 1.26 21.46
C PRO A 9 17.38 1.45 20.04
N TRP A 10 17.58 0.47 19.19
CA TRP A 10 17.20 0.55 17.77
C TRP A 10 15.72 0.94 17.55
N TRP A 11 14.83 0.43 18.39
CA TRP A 11 13.40 0.74 18.28
C TRP A 11 13.11 2.22 18.59
N ALA A 12 13.78 2.81 19.57
CA ALA A 12 13.63 4.24 19.88
C ALA A 12 14.14 5.12 18.73
N GLN A 13 15.26 4.72 18.09
CA GLN A 13 15.75 5.42 16.89
C GLN A 13 14.72 5.38 15.75
N VAL A 14 14.11 4.21 15.50
CA VAL A 14 13.07 4.06 14.46
C VAL A 14 11.84 4.91 14.77
N LEU A 15 11.34 4.86 16.01
CA LEU A 15 10.17 5.65 16.42
C LEU A 15 10.44 7.15 16.30
N LEU A 16 11.61 7.63 16.70
CA LEU A 16 11.99 9.04 16.57
C LEU A 16 12.11 9.48 15.11
N ILE A 17 12.69 8.64 14.24
CA ILE A 17 12.77 8.91 12.80
C ILE A 17 11.36 9.06 12.22
N PHE A 18 10.49 8.09 12.49
CA PHE A 18 9.12 8.11 11.97
C PHE A 18 8.33 9.30 12.52
N ALA A 19 8.40 9.56 13.83
CA ALA A 19 7.73 10.71 14.44
C ALA A 19 8.19 12.04 13.86
N ALA A 20 9.51 12.24 13.71
CA ALA A 20 10.06 13.46 13.10
C ALA A 20 9.57 13.64 11.65
N ALA A 21 9.57 12.57 10.86
CA ALA A 21 9.04 12.59 9.51
C ALA A 21 7.54 12.92 9.48
N ARG A 22 6.73 12.35 10.41
CA ARG A 22 5.31 12.71 10.53
C ARG A 22 5.11 14.17 10.90
N GLY A 23 5.96 14.73 11.75
CA GLY A 23 5.94 16.17 12.07
C GLY A 23 6.17 17.03 10.83
N VAL A 24 7.18 16.72 10.02
CA VAL A 24 7.44 17.44 8.75
C VAL A 24 6.24 17.33 7.80
N THR A 25 5.71 16.11 7.60
CA THR A 25 4.54 15.90 6.74
C THR A 25 3.31 16.66 7.25
N THR A 26 3.09 16.69 8.58
CA THR A 26 1.98 17.43 9.19
C THR A 26 2.09 18.93 8.89
N LEU A 27 3.29 19.51 9.01
CA LEU A 27 3.51 20.94 8.69
C LEU A 27 3.19 21.24 7.22
N ILE A 28 3.61 20.37 6.30
CA ILE A 28 3.29 20.51 4.86
C ILE A 28 1.77 20.43 4.65
N MET A 29 1.11 19.40 5.21
CA MET A 29 -0.34 19.22 5.08
C MET A 29 -1.14 20.38 5.68
N MET A 30 -0.72 20.92 6.83
CA MET A 30 -1.35 22.12 7.42
C MET A 30 -1.19 23.36 6.52
N GLY A 31 -0.05 23.48 5.81
CA GLY A 31 0.14 24.50 4.80
C GLY A 31 -0.90 24.41 3.68
N PHE A 32 -1.13 23.20 3.16
CA PHE A 32 -2.16 22.93 2.15
C PHE A 32 -3.58 23.15 2.68
N ALA A 33 -3.88 22.67 3.88
CA ALA A 33 -5.20 22.83 4.51
C ALA A 33 -5.62 24.28 4.63
N ARG A 34 -4.70 25.19 5.02
CA ARG A 34 -4.98 26.63 5.11
C ARG A 34 -5.37 27.26 3.78
N GLY A 35 -4.83 26.78 2.67
CA GLY A 35 -5.12 27.25 1.32
C GLY A 35 -6.22 26.47 0.60
N GLN A 36 -6.84 25.47 1.25
CA GLN A 36 -7.86 24.63 0.64
C GLN A 36 -9.18 25.42 0.53
N LEU A 37 -9.71 25.50 -0.68
CA LEU A 37 -11.04 26.05 -0.92
C LEU A 37 -12.13 25.05 -0.51
N MET A 38 -13.33 25.55 -0.27
CA MET A 38 -14.52 24.72 -0.04
C MET A 38 -14.72 23.75 -1.19
N ASN A 39 -14.98 22.49 -0.87
CA ASN A 39 -15.15 21.40 -1.85
C ASN A 39 -16.16 20.35 -1.33
N ALA A 40 -16.34 19.26 -2.04
CA ALA A 40 -17.31 18.20 -1.69
C ALA A 40 -16.98 17.50 -0.36
N TRP A 41 -15.76 17.58 0.14
CA TRP A 41 -15.31 16.89 1.36
C TRP A 41 -15.16 17.81 2.56
N THR A 42 -14.78 19.07 2.35
CA THR A 42 -14.48 20.02 3.46
C THR A 42 -14.97 21.43 3.14
N GLY A 43 -15.23 22.21 4.20
CA GLY A 43 -15.32 23.66 4.11
C GLY A 43 -13.98 24.29 3.68
N ALA A 44 -13.96 25.62 3.52
CA ALA A 44 -12.73 26.38 3.26
C ALA A 44 -11.80 26.36 4.48
N SER A 45 -10.48 26.26 4.22
CA SER A 45 -9.44 26.24 5.26
C SER A 45 -9.73 25.25 6.38
N PRO A 46 -9.95 23.94 6.06
CA PRO A 46 -10.27 22.93 7.05
C PRO A 46 -9.15 22.76 8.08
N ASP A 47 -9.51 22.24 9.26
CA ASP A 47 -8.51 21.77 10.21
C ASP A 47 -7.76 20.53 9.68
N TYR A 48 -6.71 20.12 10.42
CA TYR A 48 -5.89 19.00 10.02
C TYR A 48 -6.70 17.69 9.91
N GLY A 49 -7.61 17.44 10.86
CA GLY A 49 -8.42 16.22 10.89
C GLY A 49 -9.33 16.11 9.67
N ALA A 50 -10.05 17.17 9.35
CA ALA A 50 -10.92 17.24 8.17
C ALA A 50 -10.11 17.12 6.87
N PHE A 51 -8.95 17.80 6.78
CA PHE A 51 -8.08 17.70 5.60
C PHE A 51 -7.48 16.30 5.42
N ALA A 52 -7.08 15.64 6.50
CA ALA A 52 -6.48 14.31 6.47
C ALA A 52 -7.49 13.15 6.32
N THR A 53 -8.79 13.45 6.32
CA THR A 53 -9.86 12.46 6.17
C THR A 53 -10.75 12.68 4.94
N MET A 54 -10.21 13.39 3.93
CA MET A 54 -10.84 13.53 2.61
C MET A 54 -10.77 12.21 1.81
N TRP A 55 -11.36 12.17 0.64
CA TRP A 55 -11.27 11.13 -0.38
C TRP A 55 -11.71 9.74 0.15
N ASP A 56 -10.89 8.72 0.02
CA ASP A 56 -11.22 7.34 0.44
C ASP A 56 -11.59 7.21 1.91
N SER A 57 -11.15 8.13 2.78
CA SER A 57 -11.54 8.13 4.18
C SER A 57 -13.06 8.25 4.38
N ARG A 58 -13.77 8.91 3.45
CA ARG A 58 -15.23 8.97 3.46
C ARG A 58 -15.86 7.60 3.25
N TRP A 59 -15.31 6.81 2.34
CA TRP A 59 -15.79 5.46 2.09
C TRP A 59 -15.54 4.54 3.27
N TYR A 60 -14.35 4.59 3.88
CA TYR A 60 -14.07 3.86 5.11
C TYR A 60 -14.99 4.30 6.27
N ASN A 61 -15.32 5.58 6.34
CA ASN A 61 -16.29 6.09 7.31
C ASN A 61 -17.70 5.51 7.06
N ILE A 62 -18.16 5.50 5.81
CA ILE A 62 -19.44 4.87 5.43
C ILE A 62 -19.45 3.39 5.84
N VAL A 63 -18.39 2.63 5.54
CA VAL A 63 -18.28 1.23 5.98
C VAL A 63 -18.33 1.10 7.51
N ALA A 64 -17.67 2.00 8.24
CA ALA A 64 -17.64 1.95 9.71
C ALA A 64 -19.02 2.20 10.36
N PHE A 65 -19.89 3.01 9.74
CA PHE A 65 -21.19 3.37 10.28
C PHE A 65 -22.37 2.58 9.69
N SER A 66 -22.30 2.24 8.38
CA SER A 66 -23.44 1.72 7.63
C SER A 66 -23.20 0.33 7.06
N ASP A 67 -22.01 -0.26 7.30
CA ASP A 67 -21.61 -1.57 6.76
C ASP A 67 -21.65 -1.59 5.20
N TYR A 68 -22.03 -2.71 4.58
CA TYR A 68 -22.02 -2.90 3.13
C TYR A 68 -23.44 -3.04 2.59
N PRO A 69 -23.76 -2.39 1.45
CA PRO A 69 -25.08 -2.48 0.87
C PRO A 69 -25.35 -3.88 0.31
N SER A 70 -26.54 -4.43 0.59
CA SER A 70 -27.02 -5.66 -0.05
C SER A 70 -27.59 -5.40 -1.47
N VAL A 71 -28.00 -4.16 -1.75
CA VAL A 71 -28.46 -3.71 -3.06
C VAL A 71 -27.45 -2.71 -3.59
N LEU A 72 -26.88 -3.00 -4.78
CA LEU A 72 -25.88 -2.11 -5.39
C LEU A 72 -26.55 -0.85 -5.94
N PRO A 73 -25.93 0.32 -5.83
CA PRO A 73 -26.38 1.52 -6.52
C PRO A 73 -26.16 1.36 -8.03
N ILE A 74 -27.22 1.58 -8.80
CA ILE A 74 -27.22 1.43 -10.26
C ILE A 74 -27.50 2.80 -10.88
N SER A 75 -26.75 3.15 -11.94
CA SER A 75 -27.00 4.36 -12.74
C SER A 75 -28.27 4.21 -13.60
N ALA A 76 -28.73 5.32 -14.19
CA ALA A 76 -29.87 5.30 -15.12
C ALA A 76 -29.65 4.40 -16.34
N GLU A 77 -28.38 4.19 -16.72
CA GLU A 77 -27.95 3.35 -17.84
C GLU A 77 -27.79 1.86 -17.44
N GLY A 78 -28.03 1.51 -16.18
CA GLY A 78 -27.96 0.13 -15.69
C GLY A 78 -26.58 -0.32 -15.20
N HIS A 79 -25.62 0.58 -15.02
CA HIS A 79 -24.27 0.25 -14.55
C HIS A 79 -24.11 0.42 -13.03
N VAL A 80 -23.35 -0.48 -12.39
CA VAL A 80 -23.00 -0.36 -10.97
C VAL A 80 -22.16 0.89 -10.77
N GLN A 81 -22.57 1.71 -9.79
CA GLN A 81 -21.85 2.91 -9.39
C GLN A 81 -20.84 2.63 -8.30
N GLN A 82 -19.95 3.61 -8.01
CA GLN A 82 -19.02 3.57 -6.89
C GLN A 82 -19.76 3.30 -5.58
N ASN A 83 -19.26 2.34 -4.79
CA ASN A 83 -19.89 1.97 -3.53
C ASN A 83 -18.89 1.37 -2.53
N ALA A 84 -19.36 1.04 -1.33
CA ALA A 84 -18.55 0.59 -0.21
C ALA A 84 -17.79 -0.73 -0.44
N TRP A 85 -18.21 -1.60 -1.37
CA TRP A 85 -17.55 -2.89 -1.62
C TRP A 85 -16.12 -2.78 -2.12
N ALA A 86 -15.70 -1.64 -2.68
CA ALA A 86 -14.29 -1.38 -3.01
C ALA A 86 -13.37 -1.23 -1.79
N PHE A 87 -13.94 -1.06 -0.58
CA PHE A 87 -13.21 -0.76 0.65
C PHE A 87 -13.31 -1.90 1.65
N MET A 88 -12.20 -2.56 1.94
CA MET A 88 -12.15 -3.77 2.75
C MET A 88 -12.36 -3.52 4.25
N PRO A 89 -12.88 -4.51 5.02
CA PRO A 89 -13.49 -4.29 6.34
C PRO A 89 -12.51 -4.07 7.50
N VAL A 90 -11.28 -4.60 7.44
CA VAL A 90 -10.44 -4.65 8.65
C VAL A 90 -10.07 -3.26 9.15
N TYR A 91 -9.72 -2.32 8.25
CA TYR A 91 -9.39 -0.96 8.67
C TYR A 91 -10.59 -0.22 9.26
N PRO A 92 -11.74 -0.06 8.56
CA PRO A 92 -12.86 0.69 9.11
C PRO A 92 -13.44 0.05 10.37
N PHE A 93 -13.47 -1.28 10.49
CA PHE A 93 -13.95 -1.94 11.70
C PHE A 93 -12.98 -1.82 12.87
N THR A 94 -11.66 -1.74 12.60
CA THR A 94 -10.67 -1.41 13.65
C THR A 94 -10.89 0.01 14.17
N VAL A 95 -11.13 0.98 13.28
CA VAL A 95 -11.45 2.37 13.64
C VAL A 95 -12.76 2.43 14.43
N ARG A 96 -13.83 1.77 13.95
CA ARG A 96 -15.12 1.66 14.67
C ARG A 96 -14.95 1.09 16.07
N GLY A 97 -14.15 0.02 16.22
CA GLY A 97 -13.82 -0.54 17.53
C GLY A 97 -13.14 0.47 18.46
N LEU A 98 -12.17 1.23 17.95
CA LEU A 98 -11.51 2.29 18.72
C LEU A 98 -12.51 3.40 19.12
N MET A 99 -13.35 3.85 18.19
CA MET A 99 -14.40 4.84 18.47
C MET A 99 -15.35 4.38 19.58
N THR A 100 -15.77 3.11 19.53
CA THR A 100 -16.69 2.52 20.54
C THR A 100 -16.06 2.51 21.93
N VAL A 101 -14.76 2.21 22.03
CA VAL A 101 -14.08 2.10 23.33
C VAL A 101 -13.68 3.48 23.89
N THR A 102 -13.33 4.43 23.02
CA THR A 102 -12.75 5.72 23.45
C THR A 102 -13.69 6.90 23.36
N GLY A 103 -14.79 6.79 22.60
CA GLY A 103 -15.67 7.92 22.29
C GLY A 103 -15.08 8.92 21.27
N LEU A 104 -13.93 8.62 20.67
CA LEU A 104 -13.34 9.48 19.64
C LEU A 104 -14.23 9.50 18.39
N GLU A 105 -14.30 10.66 17.73
CA GLU A 105 -14.91 10.78 16.42
C GLU A 105 -14.05 10.15 15.32
N TRP A 106 -14.66 9.89 14.15
CA TRP A 106 -14.01 9.26 13.00
C TRP A 106 -12.67 9.91 12.63
N ASN A 107 -12.64 11.24 12.50
CA ASN A 107 -11.42 11.94 12.08
C ASN A 107 -10.25 11.63 13.02
N ALA A 108 -10.45 11.72 14.33
CA ALA A 108 -9.41 11.44 15.31
C ALA A 108 -9.05 9.95 15.37
N ALA A 109 -10.05 9.06 15.43
CA ALA A 109 -9.85 7.63 15.57
C ALA A 109 -9.13 7.02 14.36
N SER A 110 -9.53 7.41 13.14
CA SER A 110 -8.92 6.92 11.89
C SER A 110 -7.44 7.32 11.78
N LEU A 111 -7.11 8.55 12.15
CA LEU A 111 -5.72 9.03 12.15
C LEU A 111 -4.88 8.32 13.23
N VAL A 112 -5.43 8.08 14.42
CA VAL A 112 -4.74 7.33 15.48
C VAL A 112 -4.41 5.92 15.01
N VAL A 113 -5.38 5.21 14.40
CA VAL A 113 -5.16 3.87 13.84
C VAL A 113 -4.10 3.90 12.75
N ALA A 114 -4.20 4.82 11.77
CA ALA A 114 -3.24 4.93 10.69
C ALA A 114 -1.82 5.19 11.21
N ILE A 115 -1.63 6.13 12.12
CA ILE A 115 -0.32 6.48 12.69
C ILE A 115 0.24 5.32 13.53
N ALA A 116 -0.58 4.65 14.33
CA ALA A 116 -0.15 3.51 15.14
C ALA A 116 0.37 2.36 14.27
N PHE A 117 -0.36 1.98 13.22
CA PHE A 117 0.10 0.99 12.24
C PHE A 117 1.31 1.47 11.45
N GLY A 118 1.43 2.77 11.16
CA GLY A 118 2.60 3.38 10.54
C GLY A 118 3.87 3.21 11.38
N PHE A 119 3.80 3.43 12.70
CA PHE A 119 4.89 3.14 13.63
C PHE A 119 5.26 1.65 13.61
N GLY A 120 4.26 0.78 13.67
CA GLY A 120 4.47 -0.67 13.57
C GLY A 120 5.14 -1.09 12.27
N ALA A 121 4.69 -0.53 11.13
CA ALA A 121 5.27 -0.78 9.82
C ALA A 121 6.74 -0.35 9.75
N ALA A 122 7.08 0.82 10.30
CA ALA A 122 8.46 1.32 10.36
C ALA A 122 9.38 0.39 11.20
N LEU A 123 8.89 -0.10 12.35
CA LEU A 123 9.62 -1.06 13.18
C LEU A 123 9.84 -2.40 12.46
N LEU A 124 8.83 -2.92 11.80
CA LEU A 124 8.92 -4.15 11.02
C LEU A 124 9.82 -3.98 9.80
N PHE A 125 9.73 -2.85 9.11
CA PHE A 125 10.60 -2.55 7.98
C PHE A 125 12.06 -2.47 8.39
N TYR A 126 12.38 -1.84 9.52
CA TYR A 126 13.73 -1.89 10.07
C TYR A 126 14.20 -3.33 10.31
N LYS A 127 13.38 -4.16 10.98
CA LYS A 127 13.72 -5.58 11.22
C LYS A 127 13.93 -6.35 9.92
N LEU A 128 13.08 -6.12 8.92
CA LEU A 128 13.19 -6.72 7.62
C LEU A 128 14.52 -6.34 6.94
N MET A 129 14.87 -5.05 6.96
CA MET A 129 16.13 -4.57 6.38
C MET A 129 17.36 -5.06 7.14
N ARG A 130 17.25 -5.27 8.45
CA ARG A 130 18.35 -5.85 9.25
C ARG A 130 18.73 -7.28 8.85
N ARG A 131 17.85 -7.97 8.14
CA ARG A 131 18.14 -9.31 7.58
C ARG A 131 19.07 -9.27 6.38
N VAL A 132 19.10 -8.15 5.67
CA VAL A 132 19.80 -8.03 4.38
C VAL A 132 20.89 -6.95 4.40
N GLN A 133 20.92 -6.08 5.40
CA GLN A 133 21.90 -4.99 5.47
C GLN A 133 22.25 -4.56 6.90
N GLY A 134 23.32 -3.76 7.05
CA GLY A 134 23.80 -3.27 8.35
C GLY A 134 22.89 -2.23 8.99
N HIS A 135 23.06 -1.99 10.31
CA HIS A 135 22.24 -1.10 11.13
C HIS A 135 22.04 0.31 10.51
N GLY A 136 23.11 1.00 10.15
CA GLY A 136 23.04 2.37 9.62
C GLY A 136 22.27 2.47 8.28
N SER A 137 22.42 1.48 7.38
CA SER A 137 21.62 1.43 6.14
C SER A 137 20.18 1.07 6.42
N SER A 138 19.91 0.20 7.40
CA SER A 138 18.52 -0.13 7.79
C SER A 138 17.80 1.06 8.41
N LEU A 139 18.48 1.87 9.24
CA LEU A 139 17.92 3.13 9.74
C LEU A 139 17.67 4.13 8.60
N PHE A 140 18.60 4.23 7.65
CA PHE A 140 18.40 5.11 6.50
C PHE A 140 17.26 4.63 5.58
N ALA A 141 17.05 3.33 5.46
CA ALA A 141 15.86 2.78 4.78
C ALA A 141 14.56 3.24 5.49
N VAL A 142 14.53 3.24 6.83
CA VAL A 142 13.39 3.77 7.59
C VAL A 142 13.22 5.28 7.37
N VAL A 143 14.30 6.05 7.26
CA VAL A 143 14.19 7.48 6.88
C VAL A 143 13.49 7.59 5.53
N LEU A 144 13.97 6.88 4.49
CA LEU A 144 13.36 6.92 3.16
C LEU A 144 11.89 6.47 3.17
N PHE A 145 11.56 5.41 3.90
CA PHE A 145 10.19 4.95 4.08
C PHE A 145 9.31 6.04 4.70
N SER A 146 9.83 6.75 5.70
CA SER A 146 9.08 7.75 6.44
C SER A 146 8.90 9.07 5.66
N VAL A 147 9.80 9.39 4.72
CA VAL A 147 9.76 10.63 3.93
C VAL A 147 9.47 10.42 2.46
N ALA A 148 9.19 9.19 2.00
CA ALA A 148 8.87 8.89 0.61
C ALA A 148 7.80 9.86 0.06
N PRO A 149 7.78 10.17 -1.27
CA PRO A 149 6.84 11.13 -1.85
C PRO A 149 5.37 10.88 -1.49
N ALA A 150 4.91 9.62 -1.52
CA ALA A 150 3.55 9.25 -1.12
C ALA A 150 3.42 8.95 0.39
N SER A 151 4.45 9.21 1.23
CA SER A 151 4.38 8.92 2.67
C SER A 151 3.36 9.75 3.48
N PRO A 152 2.78 10.87 2.99
CA PRO A 152 1.62 11.47 3.64
C PRO A 152 0.47 10.49 3.86
N VAL A 153 0.31 9.47 2.99
CA VAL A 153 -0.71 8.43 3.15
C VAL A 153 -0.56 7.64 4.47
N LEU A 154 0.61 7.67 5.11
CA LEU A 154 0.85 6.99 6.39
C LEU A 154 0.26 7.70 7.62
N GLN A 155 -0.35 8.88 7.44
CA GLN A 155 -0.96 9.66 8.52
C GLN A 155 -2.32 10.26 8.16
N VAL A 156 -2.97 9.73 7.13
CA VAL A 156 -4.34 10.08 6.75
C VAL A 156 -5.30 8.94 7.12
N GLY A 157 -6.60 9.19 7.09
CA GLY A 157 -7.63 8.21 7.48
C GLY A 157 -7.80 7.04 6.50
N TYR A 158 -6.69 6.36 6.14
CA TYR A 158 -6.59 5.34 5.10
C TYR A 158 -6.02 4.02 5.62
N ALA A 159 -6.26 2.93 4.89
CA ALA A 159 -5.83 1.58 5.24
C ALA A 159 -4.33 1.30 4.92
N GLU A 160 -3.62 2.18 4.23
CA GLU A 160 -2.26 1.93 3.71
C GLU A 160 -1.24 1.64 4.81
N SER A 161 -1.26 2.38 5.92
CA SER A 161 -0.35 2.09 7.05
C SER A 161 -0.56 0.69 7.60
N MET A 162 -1.82 0.27 7.76
CA MET A 162 -2.19 -1.06 8.22
C MET A 162 -1.78 -2.12 7.19
N GLN A 163 -2.01 -1.87 5.90
CA GLN A 163 -1.56 -2.74 4.81
C GLN A 163 -0.04 -2.95 4.86
N LEU A 164 0.74 -1.87 4.94
CA LEU A 164 2.21 -1.95 4.96
C LEU A 164 2.73 -2.66 6.22
N PHE A 165 2.06 -2.48 7.36
CA PHE A 165 2.36 -3.23 8.58
C PHE A 165 2.21 -4.73 8.36
N PHE A 166 1.06 -5.18 7.83
CA PHE A 166 0.81 -6.60 7.62
C PHE A 166 1.68 -7.18 6.52
N ILE A 167 1.97 -6.46 5.44
CA ILE A 167 2.92 -6.90 4.41
C ILE A 167 4.32 -7.04 5.00
N ALA A 168 4.80 -6.05 5.75
CA ALA A 168 6.12 -6.10 6.38
C ALA A 168 6.24 -7.26 7.39
N LEU A 169 5.17 -7.53 8.17
CA LEU A 169 5.08 -8.65 9.08
C LEU A 169 5.09 -9.98 8.32
N ALA A 170 4.29 -10.10 7.26
CA ALA A 170 4.21 -11.31 6.44
C ALA A 170 5.55 -11.63 5.75
N LEU A 171 6.21 -10.62 5.17
CA LEU A 171 7.55 -10.77 4.60
C LEU A 171 8.58 -11.16 5.67
N TYR A 172 8.53 -10.53 6.84
CA TYR A 172 9.42 -10.87 7.95
C TYR A 172 9.23 -12.31 8.41
N LEU A 173 7.98 -12.77 8.60
CA LEU A 173 7.68 -14.14 8.98
C LEU A 173 8.10 -15.17 7.90
N THR A 174 7.99 -14.81 6.63
CA THR A 174 8.46 -15.65 5.52
C THR A 174 9.99 -15.82 5.58
N LEU A 175 10.74 -14.72 5.78
CA LEU A 175 12.19 -14.78 5.91
C LEU A 175 12.63 -15.55 7.18
N GLU A 176 11.85 -15.48 8.26
CA GLU A 176 12.04 -16.27 9.49
C GLU A 176 11.57 -17.71 9.38
N ARG A 177 10.98 -18.11 8.24
CA ARG A 177 10.40 -19.46 8.00
C ARG A 177 9.30 -19.83 9.00
N ARG A 178 8.60 -18.83 9.54
CA ARG A 178 7.50 -19.01 10.49
C ARG A 178 6.16 -19.11 9.77
N TYR A 179 6.03 -20.10 8.88
CA TYR A 179 4.88 -20.22 7.97
C TYR A 179 3.54 -20.46 8.69
N VAL A 180 3.53 -21.16 9.82
CA VAL A 180 2.29 -21.34 10.61
C VAL A 180 1.80 -20.00 11.17
N ALA A 181 2.69 -19.17 11.72
CA ALA A 181 2.34 -17.85 12.20
C ALA A 181 1.98 -16.87 11.06
N LEU A 182 2.42 -17.18 9.83
CA LEU A 182 2.10 -16.39 8.64
C LEU A 182 0.63 -16.56 8.21
N ILE A 183 0.01 -17.72 8.44
CA ILE A 183 -1.37 -18.01 8.00
C ILE A 183 -2.38 -16.97 8.47
N PRO A 184 -2.54 -16.68 9.77
CA PRO A 184 -3.49 -15.66 10.21
C PRO A 184 -3.13 -14.26 9.70
N VAL A 185 -1.84 -13.98 9.52
CA VAL A 185 -1.37 -12.67 9.02
C VAL A 185 -1.81 -12.44 7.57
N VAL A 186 -1.64 -13.43 6.68
CA VAL A 186 -2.06 -13.27 5.27
C VAL A 186 -3.57 -13.21 5.12
N ILE A 187 -4.32 -13.88 5.98
CA ILE A 187 -5.79 -13.79 6.01
C ILE A 187 -6.20 -12.35 6.36
N VAL A 188 -5.75 -11.83 7.49
CA VAL A 188 -6.08 -10.45 7.91
C VAL A 188 -5.62 -9.42 6.87
N MET A 189 -4.40 -9.56 6.36
CA MET A 189 -3.83 -8.69 5.33
C MET A 189 -4.72 -8.60 4.08
N SER A 190 -5.30 -9.72 3.66
CA SER A 190 -6.17 -9.80 2.48
C SER A 190 -7.49 -9.03 2.65
N PHE A 191 -7.94 -8.83 3.90
CA PHE A 191 -9.12 -8.04 4.24
C PHE A 191 -8.80 -6.60 4.69
N VAL A 192 -7.52 -6.19 4.67
CA VAL A 192 -7.12 -4.78 4.82
C VAL A 192 -7.13 -4.09 3.46
N ARG A 193 -6.53 -4.72 2.45
CA ARG A 193 -6.52 -4.29 1.03
C ARG A 193 -6.29 -5.51 0.14
N PRO A 194 -6.65 -5.49 -1.16
CA PRO A 194 -6.64 -6.66 -2.03
C PRO A 194 -5.20 -7.11 -2.41
N THR A 195 -4.43 -7.55 -1.42
CA THR A 195 -3.02 -8.00 -1.59
C THR A 195 -2.86 -9.52 -1.51
N GLY A 196 -3.91 -10.25 -1.14
CA GLY A 196 -3.85 -11.70 -0.92
C GLY A 196 -3.37 -12.48 -2.13
N LEU A 197 -3.84 -12.15 -3.34
CA LEU A 197 -3.43 -12.82 -4.58
C LEU A 197 -1.96 -12.55 -4.94
N ALA A 198 -1.50 -11.30 -4.77
CA ALA A 198 -0.09 -10.96 -4.97
C ALA A 198 0.82 -11.73 -4.01
N PHE A 199 0.37 -11.87 -2.75
CA PHE A 199 1.14 -12.58 -1.73
C PHE A 199 1.10 -14.10 -1.94
N ALA A 200 -0.01 -14.66 -2.43
CA ALA A 200 -0.12 -16.07 -2.82
C ALA A 200 0.86 -16.41 -3.96
N LEU A 201 0.95 -15.55 -4.99
CA LEU A 201 1.93 -15.71 -6.06
C LEU A 201 3.36 -15.67 -5.51
N PHE A 202 3.67 -14.69 -4.66
CA PHE A 202 4.97 -14.59 -4.00
C PHE A 202 5.31 -15.86 -3.20
N LEU A 203 4.40 -16.33 -2.35
CA LEU A 203 4.61 -17.54 -1.56
C LEU A 203 4.75 -18.81 -2.43
N GLY A 204 3.97 -18.92 -3.50
CA GLY A 204 4.11 -20.02 -4.47
C GLY A 204 5.51 -20.03 -5.09
N LEU A 205 5.99 -18.88 -5.56
CA LEU A 205 7.35 -18.74 -6.09
C LEU A 205 8.43 -18.99 -5.03
N HIS A 206 8.21 -18.55 -3.78
CA HIS A 206 9.09 -18.86 -2.65
C HIS A 206 9.18 -20.35 -2.37
N VAL A 207 8.05 -21.07 -2.35
CA VAL A 207 8.02 -22.53 -2.17
C VAL A 207 8.78 -23.24 -3.29
N VAL A 208 8.54 -22.85 -4.54
CA VAL A 208 9.24 -23.37 -5.72
C VAL A 208 10.75 -23.12 -5.61
N TYR A 209 11.16 -21.89 -5.32
CA TYR A 209 12.56 -21.55 -5.15
C TYR A 209 13.21 -22.37 -4.05
N ARG A 210 12.60 -22.49 -2.88
CA ARG A 210 13.10 -23.30 -1.76
C ARG A 210 13.14 -24.80 -2.09
N TRP A 211 12.19 -25.29 -2.87
CA TRP A 211 12.21 -26.68 -3.32
C TRP A 211 13.43 -26.98 -4.19
N PHE A 212 13.77 -26.09 -5.13
CA PHE A 212 14.96 -26.28 -5.98
C PHE A 212 16.28 -26.07 -5.22
N THR A 213 16.28 -25.24 -4.18
CA THR A 213 17.49 -24.98 -3.37
C THR A 213 17.62 -25.88 -2.15
N ARG A 214 16.71 -26.82 -1.89
CA ARG A 214 16.62 -27.63 -0.67
C ARG A 214 17.87 -28.46 -0.34
N ARG A 215 18.73 -28.71 -1.33
CA ARG A 215 20.04 -29.37 -1.10
C ARG A 215 21.02 -28.46 -0.38
N ARG A 216 20.93 -27.16 -0.54
CA ARG A 216 21.79 -26.14 0.07
C ARG A 216 21.15 -25.51 1.30
N ASP A 217 19.83 -25.37 1.27
CA ASP A 217 19.02 -24.77 2.32
C ASP A 217 17.85 -25.74 2.66
N PRO A 218 17.99 -26.57 3.73
CA PRO A 218 17.04 -27.64 4.05
C PRO A 218 15.59 -27.15 4.13
N PHE A 219 14.67 -27.88 3.48
CA PHE A 219 13.25 -27.61 3.47
C PHE A 219 12.48 -28.86 3.91
N PRO A 220 12.38 -29.10 5.24
CA PRO A 220 11.78 -30.33 5.77
C PRO A 220 10.28 -30.39 5.51
N PRO A 221 9.65 -31.58 5.44
CA PRO A 221 8.25 -31.78 5.07
C PRO A 221 7.26 -30.93 5.88
N ARG A 222 7.49 -30.73 7.18
CA ARG A 222 6.65 -29.87 8.02
C ARG A 222 6.69 -28.40 7.57
N GLN A 223 7.84 -27.90 7.16
CA GLN A 223 7.95 -26.53 6.63
C GLN A 223 7.31 -26.42 5.24
N ILE A 224 7.44 -27.44 4.39
CA ILE A 224 6.79 -27.51 3.09
C ILE A 224 5.27 -27.43 3.27
N ALA A 225 4.70 -28.30 4.11
CA ALA A 225 3.27 -28.32 4.38
C ALA A 225 2.77 -26.98 4.92
N ALA A 226 3.50 -26.35 5.87
CA ALA A 226 3.13 -25.06 6.42
C ALA A 226 3.24 -23.93 5.39
N ALA A 227 4.27 -23.92 4.53
CA ALA A 227 4.44 -22.92 3.48
C ALA A 227 3.35 -23.06 2.39
N VAL A 228 3.04 -24.28 1.97
CA VAL A 228 1.94 -24.57 1.03
C VAL A 228 0.60 -24.17 1.66
N GLY A 229 0.39 -24.49 2.94
CA GLY A 229 -0.81 -24.07 3.68
C GLY A 229 -0.96 -22.56 3.76
N ALA A 230 0.13 -21.80 3.99
CA ALA A 230 0.12 -20.34 3.98
C ALA A 230 -0.16 -19.79 2.57
N THR A 231 0.38 -20.43 1.52
CA THR A 231 0.08 -20.07 0.12
C THR A 231 -1.40 -20.26 -0.19
N ALA A 232 -1.95 -21.42 0.16
CA ALA A 232 -3.37 -21.72 -0.03
C ALA A 232 -4.27 -20.77 0.77
N ALA A 233 -3.92 -20.47 2.03
CA ALA A 233 -4.65 -19.51 2.86
C ALA A 233 -4.66 -18.10 2.24
N SER A 234 -3.53 -17.64 1.70
CA SER A 234 -3.42 -16.34 1.02
C SER A 234 -4.26 -16.32 -0.28
N LEU A 235 -4.26 -17.41 -1.04
CA LEU A 235 -5.04 -17.54 -2.27
C LEU A 235 -6.55 -17.50 -1.98
N VAL A 236 -7.00 -18.33 -1.02
CA VAL A 236 -8.41 -18.37 -0.60
C VAL A 236 -8.85 -17.03 -0.05
N ALA A 237 -8.06 -16.42 0.84
CA ALA A 237 -8.38 -15.10 1.40
C ALA A 237 -8.38 -13.98 0.33
N GLY A 238 -7.55 -14.10 -0.72
CA GLY A 238 -7.52 -13.17 -1.84
C GLY A 238 -8.79 -13.18 -2.70
N PHE A 239 -9.50 -14.31 -2.77
CA PHE A 239 -10.81 -14.43 -3.45
C PHE A 239 -12.00 -14.28 -2.49
N ALA A 240 -11.76 -14.32 -1.17
CA ALA A 240 -12.85 -14.33 -0.19
C ALA A 240 -13.70 -13.05 -0.23
N TRP A 241 -13.08 -11.87 -0.43
CA TRP A 241 -13.80 -10.61 -0.44
C TRP A 241 -14.77 -10.48 -1.63
N PRO A 242 -14.36 -10.73 -2.90
CA PRO A 242 -15.28 -10.84 -4.02
C PRO A 242 -16.41 -11.87 -3.80
N ALA A 243 -16.08 -13.03 -3.22
CA ALA A 243 -17.07 -14.06 -2.93
C ALA A 243 -18.10 -13.60 -1.87
N ILE A 244 -17.66 -12.92 -0.80
CA ILE A 244 -18.54 -12.35 0.22
C ILE A 244 -19.47 -11.30 -0.40
N ALA A 245 -18.93 -10.40 -1.23
CA ALA A 245 -19.74 -9.42 -1.95
C ALA A 245 -20.82 -10.10 -2.81
N GLY A 246 -20.43 -11.13 -3.57
CA GLY A 246 -21.35 -11.89 -4.39
C GLY A 246 -22.44 -12.59 -3.59
N ILE A 247 -22.12 -13.17 -2.43
CA ILE A 247 -23.12 -13.81 -1.55
C ILE A 247 -24.09 -12.78 -0.97
N VAL A 248 -23.61 -11.62 -0.52
CA VAL A 248 -24.44 -10.60 0.13
C VAL A 248 -25.35 -9.89 -0.85
N THR A 249 -24.86 -9.61 -2.08
CA THR A 249 -25.61 -8.88 -3.10
C THR A 249 -26.42 -9.79 -4.02
N GLY A 250 -26.15 -11.10 -4.02
CA GLY A 250 -26.76 -12.06 -4.96
C GLY A 250 -26.16 -12.00 -6.38
N ASP A 251 -25.11 -11.19 -6.62
CA ASP A 251 -24.41 -11.07 -7.91
C ASP A 251 -22.91 -11.31 -7.75
N ILE A 252 -22.40 -12.41 -8.32
CA ILE A 252 -21.00 -12.79 -8.25
C ILE A 252 -20.05 -11.74 -8.87
N HIS A 253 -20.54 -10.87 -9.72
CA HIS A 253 -19.79 -9.81 -10.38
C HIS A 253 -19.79 -8.49 -9.59
N SER A 254 -20.53 -8.38 -8.48
CA SER A 254 -20.74 -7.15 -7.70
C SER A 254 -19.44 -6.43 -7.33
N TYR A 255 -18.45 -7.17 -6.81
CA TYR A 255 -17.15 -6.61 -6.47
C TYR A 255 -16.41 -6.08 -7.70
N THR A 256 -16.33 -6.90 -8.76
CA THR A 256 -15.62 -6.51 -9.98
C THR A 256 -16.28 -5.31 -10.65
N GLN A 257 -17.59 -5.29 -10.76
CA GLN A 257 -18.33 -4.15 -11.31
C GLN A 257 -18.13 -2.88 -10.48
N THR A 258 -18.12 -3.00 -9.15
CA THR A 258 -17.78 -1.89 -8.24
C THR A 258 -16.38 -1.35 -8.52
N GLU A 259 -15.36 -2.20 -8.60
CA GLU A 259 -13.99 -1.77 -8.93
C GLU A 259 -13.88 -1.11 -10.31
N LEU A 260 -14.63 -1.63 -11.30
CA LEU A 260 -14.64 -1.08 -12.65
C LEU A 260 -15.29 0.31 -12.72
N SER A 261 -16.22 0.63 -11.82
CA SER A 261 -16.89 1.94 -11.79
C SER A 261 -15.92 3.10 -11.54
N TRP A 262 -14.77 2.84 -10.85
CA TRP A 262 -13.75 3.86 -10.59
C TRP A 262 -12.92 4.25 -11.81
N ARG A 263 -12.94 3.46 -12.87
CA ARG A 263 -12.24 3.75 -14.12
C ARG A 263 -13.20 4.16 -15.26
N ALA A 264 -14.49 4.09 -15.01
CA ALA A 264 -15.51 4.34 -16.04
C ALA A 264 -15.44 5.75 -16.62
N ASP A 265 -15.05 6.75 -15.81
CA ASP A 265 -14.86 8.14 -16.25
C ASP A 265 -13.74 8.30 -17.29
N TYR A 266 -12.78 7.36 -17.35
CA TYR A 266 -11.68 7.38 -18.31
C TYR A 266 -11.99 6.60 -19.58
N ILE A 267 -12.48 5.35 -19.43
CA ILE A 267 -12.58 4.39 -20.56
C ILE A 267 -13.97 3.78 -20.72
N GLY A 268 -14.97 4.27 -19.98
CA GLY A 268 -16.30 3.69 -19.93
C GLY A 268 -16.36 2.37 -19.17
N TYR A 269 -17.54 1.77 -19.12
CA TYR A 269 -17.78 0.47 -18.49
C TYR A 269 -17.31 -0.65 -19.40
N GLN A 270 -16.13 -1.20 -19.11
CA GLN A 270 -15.53 -2.30 -19.84
C GLN A 270 -15.25 -3.47 -18.89
N GLU A 271 -15.31 -4.69 -19.40
CA GLU A 271 -14.95 -5.88 -18.65
C GLU A 271 -13.47 -5.88 -18.24
N LEU A 272 -13.19 -6.48 -17.08
CA LEU A 272 -11.82 -6.67 -16.62
C LEU A 272 -11.22 -7.92 -17.27
N LEU A 273 -10.42 -7.72 -18.30
CA LEU A 273 -9.52 -8.74 -18.83
C LEU A 273 -8.14 -8.51 -18.20
N PRO A 274 -7.56 -9.50 -17.49
CA PRO A 274 -6.25 -9.34 -16.89
C PRO A 274 -5.19 -8.80 -17.86
N PHE A 275 -4.33 -7.91 -17.38
CA PHE A 275 -3.28 -7.20 -18.13
C PHE A 275 -3.74 -6.11 -19.12
N THR A 276 -5.03 -6.01 -19.43
CA THR A 276 -5.55 -4.93 -20.27
C THR A 276 -5.61 -3.56 -19.59
N PRO A 277 -5.80 -3.44 -18.26
CA PRO A 277 -5.95 -2.14 -17.61
C PRO A 277 -4.78 -1.18 -17.84
N TRP A 278 -3.54 -1.68 -17.80
CA TRP A 278 -2.37 -0.84 -18.06
C TRP A 278 -2.25 -0.43 -19.52
N ILE A 279 -2.62 -1.31 -20.45
CA ILE A 279 -2.66 -0.98 -21.88
C ILE A 279 -3.71 0.13 -22.11
N GLN A 280 -4.91 -0.04 -21.56
CA GLN A 280 -6.00 0.94 -21.67
C GLN A 280 -5.60 2.29 -21.05
N GLY A 281 -5.01 2.29 -19.84
CA GLY A 281 -4.57 3.52 -19.18
C GLY A 281 -3.45 4.22 -19.91
N PHE A 282 -2.43 3.51 -20.35
CA PHE A 282 -1.34 4.12 -21.12
C PHE A 282 -1.80 4.63 -22.48
N HIS A 283 -2.78 3.94 -23.13
CA HIS A 283 -3.39 4.46 -24.34
C HIS A 283 -4.22 5.72 -24.09
N TRP A 284 -4.91 5.78 -22.95
CA TRP A 284 -5.65 6.97 -22.53
C TRP A 284 -4.72 8.18 -22.34
N TRP A 285 -3.62 8.02 -21.58
CA TRP A 285 -2.71 9.11 -21.24
C TRP A 285 -1.79 9.55 -22.39
N PHE A 286 -1.36 8.62 -23.26
CA PHE A 286 -0.28 8.84 -24.22
C PHE A 286 -0.66 8.45 -25.67
N GLY A 287 -1.89 8.03 -25.92
CA GLY A 287 -2.34 7.48 -27.18
C GLY A 287 -1.81 6.07 -27.46
N PRO A 288 -2.36 5.36 -28.47
CA PRO A 288 -2.11 3.93 -28.65
C PRO A 288 -0.65 3.59 -28.99
N VAL A 289 0.05 4.40 -29.76
CA VAL A 289 1.44 4.11 -30.18
C VAL A 289 2.41 4.40 -29.03
N TYR A 290 2.42 5.64 -28.54
CA TYR A 290 3.36 6.05 -27.46
C TYR A 290 3.03 5.36 -26.14
N GLY A 291 1.73 5.16 -25.85
CA GLY A 291 1.29 4.41 -24.66
C GLY A 291 1.85 3.00 -24.64
N THR A 292 1.78 2.27 -25.75
CA THR A 292 2.39 0.93 -25.86
C THR A 292 3.90 0.97 -25.64
N ILE A 293 4.60 1.91 -26.29
CA ILE A 293 6.07 2.06 -26.15
C ILE A 293 6.45 2.34 -24.69
N PHE A 294 5.78 3.30 -24.04
CA PHE A 294 6.06 3.68 -22.65
C PHE A 294 5.75 2.55 -21.68
N LEU A 295 4.64 1.81 -21.88
CA LEU A 295 4.32 0.66 -21.04
C LEU A 295 5.38 -0.44 -21.16
N VAL A 296 5.78 -0.80 -22.38
CA VAL A 296 6.84 -1.79 -22.60
C VAL A 296 8.15 -1.32 -21.97
N ALA A 297 8.53 -0.06 -22.18
CA ALA A 297 9.73 0.52 -21.58
C ALA A 297 9.68 0.48 -20.04
N LEU A 298 8.54 0.80 -19.44
CA LEU A 298 8.33 0.73 -17.98
C LEU A 298 8.51 -0.69 -17.46
N VAL A 299 7.87 -1.68 -18.09
CA VAL A 299 7.95 -3.09 -17.69
C VAL A 299 9.39 -3.60 -17.82
N VAL A 300 10.05 -3.31 -18.94
CA VAL A 300 11.46 -3.69 -19.15
C VAL A 300 12.37 -3.01 -18.14
N ALA A 301 12.22 -1.69 -17.92
CA ALA A 301 13.01 -0.96 -16.92
C ALA A 301 12.83 -1.54 -15.52
N PHE A 302 11.60 -1.84 -15.12
CA PHE A 302 11.35 -2.47 -13.81
C PHE A 302 11.98 -3.86 -13.72
N ALA A 303 11.85 -4.68 -14.76
CA ALA A 303 12.50 -5.99 -14.82
C ALA A 303 14.03 -5.86 -14.69
N LEU A 304 14.66 -4.90 -15.39
CA LEU A 304 16.09 -4.64 -15.27
C LEU A 304 16.48 -4.17 -13.86
N ILE A 305 15.69 -3.31 -13.23
CA ILE A 305 15.91 -2.83 -11.85
C ILE A 305 16.01 -4.02 -10.88
N LEU A 306 15.18 -5.06 -11.03
CA LEU A 306 15.22 -6.26 -10.17
C LEU A 306 16.56 -7.03 -10.28
N PHE A 307 17.31 -6.84 -11.36
CA PHE A 307 18.61 -7.48 -11.57
C PHE A 307 19.81 -6.56 -11.28
N THR A 308 19.59 -5.31 -10.88
CA THR A 308 20.68 -4.41 -10.48
C THR A 308 21.42 -4.92 -9.24
N PRO A 309 22.72 -4.60 -9.08
CA PRO A 309 23.52 -5.04 -7.93
C PRO A 309 22.92 -4.59 -6.58
N LEU A 310 22.29 -3.42 -6.52
CA LEU A 310 21.65 -2.91 -5.30
C LEU A 310 20.43 -3.73 -4.91
N VAL A 311 19.53 -4.00 -5.85
CA VAL A 311 18.30 -4.77 -5.60
C VAL A 311 18.62 -6.26 -5.36
N LYS A 312 19.65 -6.82 -6.01
CA LYS A 312 20.13 -8.18 -5.72
C LYS A 312 20.53 -8.37 -4.26
N ARG A 313 21.03 -7.32 -3.57
CA ARG A 313 21.39 -7.39 -2.14
C ARG A 313 20.18 -7.53 -1.21
N LEU A 314 18.96 -7.25 -1.67
CA LEU A 314 17.75 -7.52 -0.89
C LEU A 314 17.47 -9.02 -0.72
N GLY A 315 18.13 -9.88 -1.48
CA GLY A 315 17.87 -11.32 -1.50
C GLY A 315 16.74 -11.71 -2.45
N VAL A 316 16.57 -13.01 -2.62
CA VAL A 316 15.63 -13.56 -3.61
C VAL A 316 14.19 -13.30 -3.18
N ASP A 317 13.85 -13.50 -1.92
CA ASP A 317 12.47 -13.41 -1.43
C ASP A 317 11.88 -12.02 -1.60
N LEU A 318 12.61 -10.95 -1.22
CA LEU A 318 12.12 -9.58 -1.41
C LEU A 318 12.00 -9.21 -2.90
N ARG A 319 12.86 -9.77 -3.76
CA ARG A 319 12.75 -9.59 -5.21
C ARG A 319 11.55 -10.33 -5.80
N LEU A 320 11.27 -11.53 -5.33
CA LEU A 320 10.07 -12.28 -5.71
C LEU A 320 8.80 -11.53 -5.28
N TRP A 321 8.79 -10.95 -4.08
CA TRP A 321 7.69 -10.07 -3.66
C TRP A 321 7.49 -8.90 -4.60
N LEU A 322 8.55 -8.16 -4.91
CA LEU A 322 8.49 -7.02 -5.83
C LEU A 322 7.94 -7.41 -7.20
N ALA A 323 8.41 -8.54 -7.75
CA ALA A 323 7.94 -9.06 -9.04
C ALA A 323 6.47 -9.49 -8.98
N SER A 324 6.07 -10.20 -7.92
CA SER A 324 4.69 -10.69 -7.75
C SER A 324 3.70 -9.55 -7.58
N TYR A 325 4.06 -8.53 -6.80
CA TYR A 325 3.21 -7.37 -6.60
C TYR A 325 3.10 -6.51 -7.87
N ALA A 326 4.21 -6.31 -8.60
CA ALA A 326 4.18 -5.63 -9.88
C ALA A 326 3.29 -6.36 -10.90
N LEU A 327 3.42 -7.69 -10.99
CA LEU A 327 2.60 -8.50 -11.89
C LEU A 327 1.11 -8.43 -11.51
N TYR A 328 0.80 -8.43 -10.20
CA TYR A 328 -0.56 -8.25 -9.71
C TYR A 328 -1.13 -6.89 -10.15
N LEU A 329 -0.40 -5.79 -9.95
CA LEU A 329 -0.84 -4.46 -10.40
C LEU A 329 -1.05 -4.43 -11.91
N LEU A 330 -0.12 -5.00 -12.70
CA LEU A 330 -0.25 -5.08 -14.15
C LEU A 330 -1.50 -5.86 -14.59
N ALA A 331 -1.90 -6.87 -13.80
CA ALA A 331 -3.04 -7.71 -14.15
C ALA A 331 -4.39 -7.01 -13.91
N VAL A 332 -4.55 -6.23 -12.82
CA VAL A 332 -5.89 -5.80 -12.38
C VAL A 332 -6.08 -4.30 -12.22
N PHE A 333 -5.00 -3.53 -12.06
CA PHE A 333 -5.08 -2.13 -11.70
C PHE A 333 -5.03 -1.21 -12.94
N PHE A 334 -5.96 -0.24 -13.04
CA PHE A 334 -5.93 0.82 -14.05
C PHE A 334 -5.06 1.98 -13.54
N PRO A 335 -3.97 2.37 -14.26
CA PRO A 335 -3.06 3.42 -13.82
C PRO A 335 -3.68 4.81 -13.90
N GLN A 336 -3.89 5.38 -12.73
CA GLN A 336 -4.42 6.73 -12.48
C GLN A 336 -3.62 7.40 -11.35
N SER A 337 -4.05 8.55 -10.84
CA SER A 337 -3.36 9.30 -9.77
C SER A 337 -3.05 8.46 -8.53
N SER A 338 -3.93 7.53 -8.15
CA SER A 338 -3.73 6.59 -7.04
C SER A 338 -2.56 5.61 -7.24
N THR A 339 -2.00 5.49 -8.46
CA THR A 339 -0.83 4.65 -8.73
C THR A 339 0.31 4.90 -7.76
N PHE A 340 0.60 6.17 -7.43
CA PHE A 340 1.71 6.52 -6.56
C PHE A 340 1.57 5.93 -5.14
N ARG A 341 0.38 5.91 -4.57
CA ARG A 341 0.14 5.28 -3.26
C ARG A 341 0.09 3.75 -3.34
N LEU A 342 -0.44 3.22 -4.46
CA LEU A 342 -0.52 1.78 -4.68
C LEU A 342 0.84 1.14 -4.96
N LEU A 343 1.88 1.91 -5.25
CA LEU A 343 3.26 1.45 -5.29
C LEU A 343 3.90 1.33 -3.88
N ALA A 344 3.26 1.83 -2.82
CA ALA A 344 3.79 1.76 -1.46
C ALA A 344 4.18 0.34 -0.99
N PRO A 345 3.46 -0.76 -1.33
CA PRO A 345 3.88 -2.13 -1.04
C PRO A 345 5.23 -2.56 -1.66
N MET A 346 5.76 -1.79 -2.60
CA MET A 346 7.13 -1.98 -3.12
C MET A 346 8.21 -1.35 -2.21
N PHE A 347 7.88 -0.96 -0.99
CA PHE A 347 8.80 -0.34 -0.02
C PHE A 347 10.14 -1.08 0.18
N PRO A 348 10.31 -2.40 -0.07
CA PRO A 348 11.63 -3.01 -0.01
C PRO A 348 12.66 -2.38 -0.95
N LEU A 349 12.24 -1.75 -2.06
CA LEU A 349 13.14 -0.99 -2.93
C LEU A 349 13.84 0.17 -2.22
N LEU A 350 13.18 0.79 -1.23
CA LEU A 350 13.79 1.84 -0.40
C LEU A 350 14.98 1.29 0.39
N GLY A 351 14.95 0.00 0.74
CA GLY A 351 16.09 -0.69 1.33
C GLY A 351 17.28 -0.76 0.38
N ALA A 352 17.07 -1.03 -0.91
CA ALA A 352 18.12 -1.01 -1.92
C ALA A 352 18.72 0.40 -2.09
N LEU A 353 17.85 1.42 -2.16
CA LEU A 353 18.29 2.83 -2.23
C LEU A 353 19.05 3.29 -0.98
N ALA A 354 18.86 2.64 0.16
CA ALA A 354 19.56 2.99 1.40
C ALA A 354 20.98 2.40 1.51
N ILE A 355 21.40 1.51 0.62
CA ILE A 355 22.71 0.84 0.67
C ILE A 355 23.88 1.81 0.47
N PRO A 356 23.87 2.74 -0.51
CA PRO A 356 24.98 3.67 -0.72
C PRO A 356 25.18 4.57 0.51
N LYS A 357 26.46 4.77 0.91
CA LYS A 357 26.83 5.52 2.11
C LYS A 357 27.25 6.98 1.84
N ASN A 358 27.26 7.39 0.57
CA ASN A 358 27.64 8.76 0.19
C ASN A 358 26.67 9.75 0.83
N LYS A 359 27.18 10.76 1.53
CA LYS A 359 26.39 11.73 2.29
C LYS A 359 25.55 12.63 1.36
N VAL A 360 26.13 13.09 0.25
CA VAL A 360 25.43 13.95 -0.73
C VAL A 360 24.26 13.20 -1.32
N TYR A 361 24.46 11.95 -1.78
CA TYR A 361 23.40 11.09 -2.26
C TYR A 361 22.24 10.94 -1.25
N ARG A 362 22.58 10.65 0.02
CA ARG A 362 21.56 10.48 1.08
C ARG A 362 20.78 11.74 1.37
N VAL A 363 21.47 12.90 1.46
CA VAL A 363 20.81 14.19 1.65
C VAL A 363 19.93 14.51 0.45
N ALA A 364 20.43 14.33 -0.78
CA ALA A 364 19.65 14.56 -1.99
C ALA A 364 18.38 13.70 -2.02
N LEU A 365 18.47 12.40 -1.68
CA LEU A 365 17.28 11.53 -1.62
C LEU A 365 16.25 12.02 -0.62
N VAL A 366 16.67 12.45 0.57
CA VAL A 366 15.75 12.97 1.60
C VAL A 366 15.08 14.26 1.12
N VAL A 367 15.86 15.21 0.59
CA VAL A 367 15.34 16.49 0.09
C VAL A 367 14.36 16.26 -1.06
N LEU A 368 14.72 15.42 -2.04
CA LEU A 368 13.83 15.09 -3.17
C LEU A 368 12.58 14.34 -2.71
N SER A 369 12.69 13.48 -1.70
CA SER A 369 11.52 12.78 -1.15
C SER A 369 10.56 13.76 -0.45
N VAL A 370 11.07 14.69 0.36
CA VAL A 370 10.24 15.72 1.02
C VAL A 370 9.63 16.67 0.00
N ALA A 371 10.39 17.11 -1.00
CA ALA A 371 9.85 17.90 -2.11
C ALA A 371 8.78 17.11 -2.88
N GLY A 372 8.99 15.80 -3.07
CA GLY A 372 8.01 14.90 -3.67
C GLY A 372 6.72 14.78 -2.87
N GLN A 373 6.75 14.87 -1.52
CA GLN A 373 5.53 14.93 -0.71
C GLN A 373 4.70 16.19 -1.03
N TRP A 374 5.37 17.33 -1.17
CA TRP A 374 4.71 18.57 -1.56
C TRP A 374 4.03 18.44 -2.92
N VAL A 375 4.74 17.89 -3.93
CA VAL A 375 4.20 17.64 -5.28
C VAL A 375 3.02 16.68 -5.22
N TRP A 376 3.13 15.57 -4.47
CA TRP A 376 2.06 14.58 -4.34
C TRP A 376 0.82 15.19 -3.66
N LEU A 377 1.00 16.00 -2.62
CA LEU A 377 -0.11 16.68 -1.93
C LEU A 377 -0.79 17.71 -2.86
N GLU A 378 -0.02 18.45 -3.64
CA GLU A 378 -0.58 19.43 -4.60
C GLU A 378 -1.39 18.73 -5.70
N TRP A 379 -0.89 17.62 -6.25
CA TRP A 379 -1.50 17.00 -7.42
C TRP A 379 -2.55 15.93 -7.09
N CYS A 380 -2.39 15.22 -5.99
CA CYS A 380 -3.21 14.06 -5.68
C CYS A 380 -4.08 14.23 -4.42
N TRP A 381 -3.80 15.19 -3.54
CA TRP A 381 -4.55 15.33 -2.30
C TRP A 381 -5.40 16.59 -2.26
N ARG A 382 -4.83 17.74 -2.62
CA ARG A 382 -5.52 19.01 -2.66
C ARG A 382 -6.61 19.01 -3.72
N VAL A 383 -7.79 19.55 -3.38
CA VAL A 383 -8.90 19.72 -4.33
C VAL A 383 -8.85 21.12 -4.91
N ASN A 384 -8.69 21.23 -6.23
CA ASN A 384 -8.59 22.47 -6.98
C ASN A 384 -9.84 22.67 -7.84
N GLY A 385 -10.95 23.18 -7.26
CA GLY A 385 -12.16 23.46 -8.04
C GLY A 385 -12.76 22.19 -8.66
N ALA A 386 -12.94 22.19 -9.99
CA ALA A 386 -13.49 21.06 -10.75
C ALA A 386 -12.41 20.05 -11.20
N ASP A 387 -11.14 20.37 -11.03
CA ASP A 387 -10.02 19.54 -11.48
C ASP A 387 -9.57 18.62 -10.32
N TRP A 388 -10.15 17.42 -10.25
CA TRP A 388 -9.93 16.46 -9.18
C TRP A 388 -9.00 15.35 -9.62
N THR A 389 -7.94 15.16 -8.87
CA THR A 389 -7.00 14.05 -8.98
C THR A 389 -7.03 13.23 -7.68
N PRO A 390 -7.98 12.28 -7.53
CA PRO A 390 -8.07 11.46 -6.31
C PRO A 390 -6.77 10.66 -6.11
N PRO A 391 -6.26 10.63 -4.87
CA PRO A 391 -5.00 9.95 -4.55
C PRO A 391 -5.08 8.44 -4.67
#